data_e9b96e77b39e65fe8ab8ef9a49db7e8d
#
_entry.id   e9b96e77b39e65fe8ab8ef9a49db7e8d
#
_cell.length_a   1.000
_cell.length_b   1.000
_cell.length_c   1.000
_cell.angle_alpha   90.00
_cell.angle_beta   90.00
_cell.angle_gamma   90.00
#
_symmetry.space_group_name_H-M   'P 1'
#
loop_
_entity.id
_entity.type
_entity.pdbx_description
1 polymer ?
#
loop_
_entity_poly.entity_id
_entity_poly.type
_entity_poly.pdbx_seq_one_letter_code
_entity_poly.pdbx_strand_id
1 'polypeptide(L)'
;METILEKQPYEERKEYGGFWIRFAAYLIDSIIVGIPLGIISVIIYTLFILPTGAFELYADPAYINQDLSDEQALLFLGSYLGATVVIILLCWIVAIAYFAGLHASKWQATIGKKLLGLKVTDLHGNRISFWRSLGRYLSLSFLSGIFCIGFIIAAFTEKKQSLHDLIASTFVLKR
;
A
#
# COMPACT_ATOMS: atom_id res chain seq x y z
N MET A 1 -56.56 -9.99 22.72
CA MET A 1 -55.97 -10.24 21.41
C MET A 1 -54.69 -9.39 21.35
N GLU A 2 -53.65 -9.91 22.02
CA GLU A 2 -52.34 -9.25 22.11
C GLU A 2 -51.56 -9.54 20.82
N THR A 3 -51.30 -8.49 20.07
CA THR A 3 -50.46 -8.53 18.89
C THR A 3 -49.03 -8.83 19.31
N ILE A 4 -48.57 -10.02 19.04
CA ILE A 4 -47.18 -10.40 19.16
C ILE A 4 -46.43 -9.58 18.11
N LEU A 5 -45.89 -8.43 18.54
CA LEU A 5 -44.87 -7.71 17.79
C LEU A 5 -43.63 -8.59 17.83
N GLU A 6 -43.47 -9.39 16.78
CA GLU A 6 -42.28 -10.16 16.49
C GLU A 6 -41.09 -9.19 16.48
N LYS A 7 -40.35 -9.16 17.56
CA LYS A 7 -39.06 -8.42 17.63
C LYS A 7 -38.16 -9.01 16.55
N GLN A 8 -38.11 -8.34 15.41
CA GLN A 8 -37.06 -8.63 14.43
C GLN A 8 -35.72 -8.55 15.16
N PRO A 9 -34.89 -9.58 15.02
CA PRO A 9 -33.58 -9.55 15.65
C PRO A 9 -32.85 -8.29 15.19
N TYR A 10 -32.30 -7.54 16.14
CA TYR A 10 -31.47 -6.37 15.91
C TYR A 10 -30.30 -6.78 15.03
N GLU A 11 -30.45 -6.73 13.72
CA GLU A 11 -29.32 -6.80 12.81
C GLU A 11 -28.48 -5.57 13.12
N GLU A 12 -27.35 -5.79 13.78
CA GLU A 12 -26.33 -4.75 13.93
C GLU A 12 -26.11 -4.11 12.57
N ARG A 13 -26.56 -2.87 12.40
CA ARG A 13 -26.37 -2.12 11.15
C ARG A 13 -24.88 -2.00 10.91
N LYS A 14 -24.37 -2.83 10.02
CA LYS A 14 -22.98 -2.78 9.60
C LYS A 14 -22.73 -1.44 8.92
N GLU A 15 -22.05 -0.53 9.63
CA GLU A 15 -21.63 0.73 9.04
C GLU A 15 -20.42 0.51 8.13
N TYR A 16 -20.62 0.69 6.84
CA TYR A 16 -19.55 0.55 5.85
C TYR A 16 -18.68 1.83 5.82
N GLY A 17 -17.35 1.65 5.78
CA GLY A 17 -16.42 2.74 5.54
C GLY A 17 -16.59 3.32 4.14
N GLY A 18 -16.95 4.59 4.02
CA GLY A 18 -17.09 5.27 2.74
C GLY A 18 -15.74 5.54 2.06
N PHE A 19 -15.81 6.09 0.84
CA PHE A 19 -14.63 6.42 0.04
C PHE A 19 -13.64 7.34 0.78
N TRP A 20 -14.11 8.48 1.29
CA TRP A 20 -13.24 9.51 1.88
C TRP A 20 -12.46 9.05 3.10
N ILE A 21 -13.10 8.30 4.00
CA ILE A 21 -12.41 7.82 5.20
C ILE A 21 -11.36 6.74 4.85
N ARG A 22 -11.59 5.94 3.80
CA ARG A 22 -10.60 4.98 3.30
C ARG A 22 -9.45 5.67 2.61
N PHE A 23 -9.74 6.73 1.85
CA PHE A 23 -8.71 7.56 1.21
C PHE A 23 -7.84 8.25 2.25
N ALA A 24 -8.43 8.84 3.29
CA ALA A 24 -7.68 9.41 4.42
C ALA A 24 -6.81 8.35 5.12
N ALA A 25 -7.35 7.14 5.35
CA ALA A 25 -6.57 6.04 5.90
C ALA A 25 -5.38 5.68 5.02
N TYR A 26 -5.58 5.63 3.69
CA TYR A 26 -4.52 5.35 2.74
C TYR A 26 -3.43 6.43 2.75
N LEU A 27 -3.79 7.71 2.84
CA LEU A 27 -2.82 8.80 2.96
C LEU A 27 -1.96 8.67 4.24
N ILE A 28 -2.59 8.37 5.37
CA ILE A 28 -1.88 8.14 6.63
C ILE A 28 -0.91 6.95 6.48
N ASP A 29 -1.38 5.84 5.92
CA ASP A 29 -0.56 4.66 5.68
C ASP A 29 0.61 4.96 4.72
N SER A 30 0.37 5.77 3.68
CA SER A 30 1.41 6.18 2.73
C SER A 30 2.52 7.02 3.39
N ILE A 31 2.17 7.87 4.34
CA ILE A 31 3.15 8.64 5.12
C ILE A 31 3.95 7.72 6.05
N ILE A 32 3.25 6.82 6.78
CA ILE A 32 3.88 5.90 7.74
C ILE A 32 4.89 4.97 7.06
N VAL A 33 4.55 4.47 5.87
CA VAL A 33 5.42 3.53 5.13
C VAL A 33 6.37 4.28 4.20
N GLY A 34 5.89 5.32 3.54
CA GLY A 34 6.64 6.02 2.49
C GLY A 34 7.83 6.81 3.01
N ILE A 35 7.70 7.50 4.16
CA ILE A 35 8.82 8.27 4.72
C ILE A 35 10.00 7.36 5.10
N PRO A 36 9.83 6.29 5.91
CA PRO A 36 10.94 5.40 6.22
C PRO A 36 11.53 4.72 4.98
N LEU A 37 10.69 4.25 4.05
CA LEU A 37 11.18 3.65 2.81
C LEU A 37 11.93 4.65 1.94
N GLY A 38 11.48 5.90 1.88
CA GLY A 38 12.17 6.97 1.16
C GLY A 38 13.59 7.21 1.73
N ILE A 39 13.71 7.30 3.05
CA ILE A 39 15.02 7.46 3.73
C ILE A 39 15.92 6.26 3.42
N ILE A 40 15.41 5.04 3.57
CA ILE A 40 16.17 3.82 3.27
C ILE A 40 16.59 3.78 1.80
N SER A 41 15.70 4.18 0.88
CA SER A 41 16.02 4.24 -0.56
C SER A 41 17.17 5.21 -0.87
N VAL A 42 17.17 6.38 -0.25
CA VAL A 42 18.28 7.34 -0.38
C VAL A 42 19.59 6.72 0.12
N ILE A 43 19.56 6.05 1.27
CA ILE A 43 20.74 5.37 1.82
C ILE A 43 21.24 4.29 0.85
N ILE A 44 20.35 3.46 0.31
CA ILE A 44 20.72 2.40 -0.63
C ILE A 44 21.34 3.01 -1.89
N TYR A 45 20.73 4.02 -2.50
CA TYR A 45 21.30 4.69 -3.66
C TYR A 45 22.69 5.28 -3.35
N THR A 46 22.84 5.93 -2.21
CA THR A 46 24.15 6.48 -1.79
C THR A 46 25.19 5.38 -1.68
N LEU A 47 24.87 4.26 -1.03
CA LEU A 47 25.81 3.14 -0.86
C LEU A 47 26.23 2.49 -2.19
N PHE A 48 25.34 2.46 -3.19
CA PHE A 48 25.65 1.91 -4.50
C PHE A 48 26.37 2.89 -5.42
N ILE A 49 26.03 4.17 -5.37
CA ILE A 49 26.57 5.19 -6.26
C ILE A 49 27.87 5.79 -5.76
N LEU A 50 28.02 5.99 -4.43
CA LEU A 50 29.22 6.60 -3.86
C LEU A 50 30.53 5.89 -4.26
N PRO A 51 30.61 4.54 -4.24
CA PRO A 51 31.83 3.84 -4.63
C PRO A 51 32.20 3.96 -6.11
N THR A 52 31.30 4.43 -6.95
CA THR A 52 31.55 4.59 -8.39
C THR A 52 32.35 5.86 -8.73
N GLY A 53 32.56 6.75 -7.76
CA GLY A 53 33.19 8.05 -8.02
C GLY A 53 32.28 9.09 -8.67
N ALA A 54 30.98 8.78 -8.84
CA ALA A 54 30.04 9.69 -9.46
C ALA A 54 29.96 11.05 -8.75
N PHE A 55 30.07 11.05 -7.43
CA PHE A 55 30.02 12.29 -6.65
C PHE A 55 31.20 13.22 -6.96
N GLU A 56 32.42 12.67 -7.09
CA GLU A 56 33.63 13.43 -7.43
C GLU A 56 33.54 14.01 -8.83
N LEU A 57 32.97 13.23 -9.76
CA LEU A 57 32.74 13.66 -11.14
C LEU A 57 31.78 14.86 -11.26
N TYR A 58 30.74 14.89 -10.44
CA TYR A 58 29.77 16.00 -10.42
C TYR A 58 30.22 17.19 -9.55
N ALA A 59 31.06 16.94 -8.54
CA ALA A 59 31.50 17.96 -7.61
C ALA A 59 32.68 18.81 -8.16
N ASP A 60 33.49 18.29 -9.08
CA ASP A 60 34.65 18.99 -9.65
C ASP A 60 34.29 19.64 -10.98
N PRO A 61 34.31 20.99 -11.10
CA PRO A 61 34.03 21.70 -12.34
C PRO A 61 34.90 21.28 -13.53
N ALA A 62 36.10 20.72 -13.27
CA ALA A 62 36.98 20.21 -14.31
C ALA A 62 36.39 19.05 -15.11
N TYR A 63 35.45 18.31 -14.53
CA TYR A 63 34.82 17.16 -15.17
C TYR A 63 33.49 17.48 -15.90
N ILE A 64 32.93 18.69 -15.73
CA ILE A 64 31.62 19.09 -16.31
C ILE A 64 31.58 18.94 -17.85
N ASN A 65 32.75 19.06 -18.52
CA ASN A 65 32.88 18.97 -19.98
C ASN A 65 33.61 17.67 -20.45
N GLN A 66 33.80 16.71 -19.57
CA GLN A 66 34.42 15.44 -19.96
C GLN A 66 33.33 14.41 -20.24
N ASP A 67 33.42 13.75 -21.39
CA ASP A 67 32.57 12.59 -21.67
C ASP A 67 32.99 11.43 -20.75
N LEU A 68 31.98 10.74 -20.19
CA LEU A 68 32.21 9.53 -19.42
C LEU A 68 32.83 8.46 -20.32
N SER A 69 33.86 7.77 -19.85
CA SER A 69 34.30 6.56 -20.54
C SER A 69 33.20 5.50 -20.53
N ASP A 70 33.20 4.62 -21.53
CA ASP A 70 32.23 3.51 -21.61
C ASP A 70 32.24 2.65 -20.33
N GLU A 71 33.40 2.43 -19.74
CA GLU A 71 33.57 1.68 -18.49
C GLU A 71 32.90 2.41 -17.31
N GLN A 72 33.08 3.70 -17.17
CA GLN A 72 32.45 4.51 -16.12
C GLN A 72 30.92 4.55 -16.30
N ALA A 73 30.47 4.74 -17.55
CA ALA A 73 29.03 4.74 -17.85
C ALA A 73 28.38 3.40 -17.51
N LEU A 74 29.04 2.29 -17.82
CA LEU A 74 28.57 0.94 -17.51
C LEU A 74 28.54 0.69 -15.99
N LEU A 75 29.55 1.15 -15.27
CA LEU A 75 29.63 1.06 -13.80
C LEU A 75 28.48 1.83 -13.13
N PHE A 76 28.23 3.07 -13.57
CA PHE A 76 27.11 3.87 -13.05
C PHE A 76 25.76 3.25 -13.33
N LEU A 77 25.54 2.81 -14.57
CA LEU A 77 24.31 2.16 -14.97
C LEU A 77 24.07 0.87 -14.17
N GLY A 78 25.11 0.04 -14.02
CA GLY A 78 25.04 -1.20 -13.25
C GLY A 78 24.73 -0.94 -11.78
N SER A 79 25.37 0.04 -11.16
CA SER A 79 25.13 0.43 -9.77
C SER A 79 23.71 1.00 -9.57
N TYR A 80 23.25 1.86 -10.48
CA TYR A 80 21.90 2.41 -10.46
C TYR A 80 20.84 1.31 -10.59
N LEU A 81 20.99 0.41 -11.56
CA LEU A 81 20.07 -0.71 -11.77
C LEU A 81 20.09 -1.67 -10.58
N GLY A 82 21.26 -1.97 -10.04
CA GLY A 82 21.41 -2.80 -8.85
C GLY A 82 20.70 -2.21 -7.64
N ALA A 83 20.92 -0.94 -7.34
CA ALA A 83 20.23 -0.23 -6.27
C ALA A 83 18.70 -0.24 -6.48
N THR A 84 18.26 0.03 -7.73
CA THR A 84 16.83 0.04 -8.09
C THR A 84 16.17 -1.32 -7.82
N VAL A 85 16.80 -2.41 -8.23
CA VAL A 85 16.29 -3.77 -7.99
C VAL A 85 16.16 -4.05 -6.49
N VAL A 86 17.18 -3.72 -5.70
CA VAL A 86 17.16 -3.90 -4.24
C VAL A 86 16.03 -3.10 -3.61
N ILE A 87 15.85 -1.84 -4.01
CA ILE A 87 14.78 -0.98 -3.50
C ILE A 87 13.41 -1.52 -3.86
N ILE A 88 13.20 -1.96 -5.10
CA ILE A 88 11.93 -2.54 -5.55
C ILE A 88 11.59 -3.77 -4.71
N LEU A 89 12.54 -4.70 -4.52
CA LEU A 89 12.33 -5.88 -3.71
C LEU A 89 11.99 -5.53 -2.26
N LEU A 90 12.72 -4.59 -1.67
CA LEU A 90 12.45 -4.11 -0.32
C LEU A 90 11.05 -3.49 -0.20
N CYS A 91 10.68 -2.62 -1.14
CA CYS A 91 9.35 -2.00 -1.17
C CYS A 91 8.24 -3.05 -1.24
N TRP A 92 8.40 -4.08 -2.08
CA TRP A 92 7.43 -5.18 -2.18
C TRP A 92 7.31 -5.98 -0.88
N ILE A 93 8.43 -6.33 -0.26
CA ILE A 93 8.44 -7.08 1.01
C ILE A 93 7.74 -6.26 2.10
N VAL A 94 8.10 -5.00 2.27
CA VAL A 94 7.51 -4.12 3.29
C VAL A 94 6.02 -3.89 3.02
N ALA A 95 5.64 -3.65 1.78
CA ALA A 95 4.25 -3.44 1.42
C ALA A 95 3.37 -4.69 1.66
N ILE A 96 3.85 -5.88 1.30
CA ILE A 96 3.16 -7.14 1.59
C ILE A 96 3.04 -7.35 3.10
N ALA A 97 4.13 -7.18 3.85
CA ALA A 97 4.13 -7.34 5.30
C ALA A 97 3.17 -6.34 5.97
N TYR A 98 3.20 -5.09 5.55
CA TYR A 98 2.36 -4.03 6.11
C TYR A 98 0.88 -4.18 5.72
N PHE A 99 0.57 -4.23 4.43
CA PHE A 99 -0.83 -4.25 3.98
C PHE A 99 -1.46 -5.63 4.13
N ALA A 100 -0.82 -6.69 3.63
CA ALA A 100 -1.39 -8.02 3.73
C ALA A 100 -1.30 -8.59 5.16
N GLY A 101 -0.16 -8.41 5.83
CA GLY A 101 0.06 -8.90 7.19
C GLY A 101 -0.87 -8.24 8.21
N LEU A 102 -0.99 -6.90 8.21
CA LEU A 102 -1.83 -6.19 9.17
C LEU A 102 -3.33 -6.43 8.95
N HIS A 103 -3.81 -6.53 7.69
CA HIS A 103 -5.20 -6.89 7.43
C HIS A 103 -5.53 -8.31 7.89
N ALA A 104 -4.60 -9.26 7.75
CA ALA A 104 -4.76 -10.62 8.23
C ALA A 104 -4.47 -10.78 9.74
N SER A 105 -3.99 -9.75 10.42
CA SER A 105 -3.70 -9.77 11.85
C SER A 105 -4.97 -9.68 12.70
N LYS A 106 -4.81 -9.76 14.03
CA LYS A 106 -5.92 -9.50 15.00
C LYS A 106 -6.48 -8.08 14.87
N TRP A 107 -5.73 -7.14 14.32
CA TRP A 107 -6.19 -5.77 14.10
C TRP A 107 -7.14 -5.64 12.92
N GLN A 108 -7.08 -6.54 11.95
CA GLN A 108 -7.90 -6.49 10.73
C GLN A 108 -7.82 -5.13 10.01
N ALA A 109 -6.74 -4.38 10.22
CA ALA A 109 -6.58 -3.03 9.73
C ALA A 109 -5.10 -2.66 9.64
N THR A 110 -4.73 -1.83 8.66
CA THR A 110 -3.48 -1.06 8.68
C THR A 110 -3.51 -0.03 9.79
N ILE A 111 -2.39 0.60 10.09
CA ILE A 111 -2.32 1.62 11.15
C ILE A 111 -3.26 2.79 10.82
N GLY A 112 -3.22 3.32 9.58
CA GLY A 112 -4.11 4.41 9.16
C GLY A 112 -5.60 4.04 9.26
N LYS A 113 -5.97 2.83 8.83
CA LYS A 113 -7.34 2.34 9.00
C LYS A 113 -7.75 2.19 10.46
N LYS A 114 -6.84 1.69 11.29
CA LYS A 114 -7.09 1.53 12.72
C LYS A 114 -7.30 2.87 13.42
N LEU A 115 -6.50 3.88 13.09
CA LEU A 115 -6.63 5.24 13.62
C LEU A 115 -7.98 5.87 13.27
N LEU A 116 -8.51 5.57 12.09
CA LEU A 116 -9.82 6.06 11.63
C LEU A 116 -10.99 5.13 11.97
N GLY A 117 -10.79 4.17 12.86
CA GLY A 117 -11.84 3.28 13.32
C GLY A 117 -12.36 2.31 12.24
N LEU A 118 -11.52 1.93 11.27
CA LEU A 118 -11.87 0.98 10.21
C LEU A 118 -11.31 -0.41 10.49
N LYS A 119 -12.05 -1.44 10.06
CA LYS A 119 -11.61 -2.84 10.03
C LYS A 119 -11.99 -3.51 8.72
N VAL A 120 -11.14 -4.43 8.26
CA VAL A 120 -11.36 -5.27 7.07
C VAL A 120 -11.84 -6.64 7.52
N THR A 121 -12.95 -7.09 6.95
CA THR A 121 -13.56 -8.39 7.28
C THR A 121 -13.93 -9.15 6.02
N ASP A 122 -14.24 -10.44 6.16
CA ASP A 122 -14.94 -11.19 5.14
C ASP A 122 -16.43 -10.78 5.09
N LEU A 123 -17.21 -11.45 4.23
CA LEU A 123 -18.65 -11.19 4.07
C LEU A 123 -19.45 -11.48 5.35
N HIS A 124 -18.93 -12.30 6.25
CA HIS A 124 -19.56 -12.70 7.50
C HIS A 124 -19.10 -11.87 8.71
N GLY A 125 -18.17 -10.93 8.52
CA GLY A 125 -17.62 -10.10 9.60
C GLY A 125 -16.37 -10.69 10.27
N ASN A 126 -15.89 -11.85 9.82
CA ASN A 126 -14.73 -12.53 10.37
C ASN A 126 -13.41 -11.96 9.83
N ARG A 127 -12.32 -12.36 10.48
CA ARG A 127 -10.96 -12.04 10.04
C ARG A 127 -10.63 -12.75 8.73
N ILE A 128 -10.01 -12.04 7.80
CA ILE A 128 -9.56 -12.59 6.52
C ILE A 128 -8.24 -13.35 6.68
N SER A 129 -8.04 -14.37 5.84
CA SER A 129 -6.76 -15.08 5.78
C SER A 129 -5.67 -14.22 5.14
N PHE A 130 -4.40 -14.56 5.40
CA PHE A 130 -3.25 -13.88 4.78
C PHE A 130 -3.32 -13.91 3.24
N TRP A 131 -3.63 -15.05 2.65
CA TRP A 131 -3.71 -15.20 1.19
C TRP A 131 -4.82 -14.35 0.57
N ARG A 132 -5.96 -14.24 1.24
CA ARG A 132 -7.06 -13.36 0.81
C ARG A 132 -6.65 -11.90 0.93
N SER A 133 -5.95 -11.53 1.99
CA SER A 133 -5.40 -10.19 2.18
C SER A 133 -4.34 -9.86 1.14
N LEU A 134 -3.47 -10.80 0.80
CA LEU A 134 -2.46 -10.66 -0.25
C LEU A 134 -3.11 -10.46 -1.63
N GLY A 135 -4.08 -11.31 -1.99
CA GLY A 135 -4.85 -11.15 -3.24
C GLY A 135 -5.53 -9.79 -3.34
N ARG A 136 -6.09 -9.30 -2.21
CA ARG A 136 -6.67 -7.96 -2.12
C ARG A 136 -5.63 -6.86 -2.36
N TYR A 137 -4.45 -6.98 -1.76
CA TYR A 137 -3.35 -6.03 -1.95
C TYR A 137 -2.83 -6.04 -3.39
N LEU A 138 -2.64 -7.21 -3.98
CA LEU A 138 -2.23 -7.34 -5.38
C LEU A 138 -3.27 -6.73 -6.32
N SER A 139 -4.56 -7.00 -6.10
CA SER A 139 -5.65 -6.39 -6.88
C SER A 139 -5.66 -4.86 -6.73
N LEU A 140 -5.36 -4.34 -5.53
CA LEU A 140 -5.22 -2.91 -5.31
C LEU A 140 -4.04 -2.34 -6.12
N SER A 141 -2.87 -3.00 -6.08
CA SER A 141 -1.65 -2.51 -6.73
C SER A 141 -1.74 -2.54 -8.25
N PHE A 142 -2.29 -3.63 -8.83
CA PHE A 142 -2.31 -3.81 -10.28
C PHE A 142 -3.55 -3.21 -10.96
N LEU A 143 -4.74 -3.33 -10.36
CA LEU A 143 -5.97 -2.89 -11.02
C LEU A 143 -6.44 -1.51 -10.56
N SER A 144 -6.27 -1.20 -9.27
CA SER A 144 -6.77 0.07 -8.72
C SER A 144 -5.73 1.18 -8.77
N GLY A 145 -4.43 0.84 -8.79
CA GLY A 145 -3.33 1.81 -8.84
C GLY A 145 -3.21 2.52 -10.19
N ILE A 146 -3.52 1.83 -11.30
CA ILE A 146 -3.34 2.37 -12.65
C ILE A 146 -4.35 3.49 -12.97
N PHE A 147 -5.59 3.44 -12.45
CA PHE A 147 -6.65 4.37 -12.83
C PHE A 147 -7.38 5.04 -11.66
N CYS A 148 -7.01 4.80 -10.39
CA CYS A 148 -7.78 5.19 -9.20
C CYS A 148 -9.27 4.76 -9.23
N ILE A 149 -9.72 4.18 -10.35
CA ILE A 149 -11.10 3.74 -10.60
C ILE A 149 -11.54 2.73 -9.56
N GLY A 150 -10.62 1.87 -9.13
CA GLY A 150 -10.91 0.86 -8.12
C GLY A 150 -11.40 1.42 -6.78
N PHE A 151 -10.97 2.61 -6.41
CA PHE A 151 -11.46 3.30 -5.22
C PHE A 151 -12.78 4.03 -5.46
N ILE A 152 -12.96 4.61 -6.66
CA ILE A 152 -14.15 5.37 -7.03
C ILE A 152 -15.39 4.47 -7.01
N ILE A 153 -15.27 3.21 -7.41
CA ILE A 153 -16.35 2.20 -7.36
C ILE A 153 -16.98 2.12 -5.96
N ALA A 154 -16.19 2.28 -4.90
CA ALA A 154 -16.72 2.28 -3.54
C ALA A 154 -17.73 3.40 -3.24
N ALA A 155 -17.73 4.48 -4.02
CA ALA A 155 -18.70 5.57 -3.87
C ALA A 155 -20.08 5.20 -4.44
N PHE A 156 -20.13 4.28 -5.41
CA PHE A 156 -21.34 3.92 -6.16
C PHE A 156 -21.96 2.58 -5.76
N THR A 157 -21.27 1.76 -4.96
CA THR A 157 -21.81 0.49 -4.47
C THR A 157 -22.57 0.67 -3.16
N GLU A 158 -23.69 -0.02 -2.98
CA GLU A 158 -24.51 0.02 -1.75
C GLU A 158 -23.69 -0.35 -0.50
N LYS A 159 -22.82 -1.33 -0.61
CA LYS A 159 -21.94 -1.81 0.47
C LYS A 159 -20.59 -1.10 0.49
N LYS A 160 -20.45 0.00 -0.26
CA LYS A 160 -19.23 0.83 -0.35
C LYS A 160 -17.96 0.00 -0.60
N GLN A 161 -18.05 -1.04 -1.45
CA GLN A 161 -16.93 -1.90 -1.81
C GLN A 161 -16.16 -1.32 -2.99
N SER A 162 -14.85 -1.23 -2.85
CA SER A 162 -13.93 -0.95 -3.96
C SER A 162 -13.67 -2.21 -4.79
N LEU A 163 -13.08 -2.07 -5.97
CA LEU A 163 -12.83 -3.19 -6.88
C LEU A 163 -12.03 -4.32 -6.21
N HIS A 164 -10.98 -3.98 -5.48
CA HIS A 164 -10.17 -4.95 -4.74
C HIS A 164 -10.93 -5.61 -3.57
N ASP A 165 -11.94 -4.94 -3.00
CA ASP A 165 -12.82 -5.54 -1.99
C ASP A 165 -13.76 -6.57 -2.62
N LEU A 166 -14.28 -6.28 -3.82
CA LEU A 166 -15.15 -7.20 -4.58
C LEU A 166 -14.39 -8.46 -4.97
N ILE A 167 -13.18 -8.32 -5.54
CA ILE A 167 -12.33 -9.44 -5.96
C ILE A 167 -11.97 -10.34 -4.76
N ALA A 168 -11.63 -9.73 -3.62
CA ALA A 168 -11.27 -10.48 -2.41
C ALA A 168 -12.48 -10.90 -1.55
N SER A 169 -13.72 -10.56 -1.96
CA SER A 169 -14.94 -10.80 -1.17
C SER A 169 -14.82 -10.30 0.27
N THR A 170 -14.48 -9.01 0.42
CA THR A 170 -14.25 -8.37 1.72
C THR A 170 -15.08 -7.12 1.90
N PHE A 171 -15.29 -6.73 3.16
CA PHE A 171 -15.89 -5.47 3.55
C PHE A 171 -14.91 -4.63 4.36
N VAL A 172 -15.06 -3.31 4.28
CA VAL A 172 -14.45 -2.38 5.23
C VAL A 172 -15.55 -1.78 6.08
N LEU A 173 -15.54 -2.12 7.35
CA LEU A 173 -16.53 -1.70 8.33
C LEU A 173 -15.93 -0.64 9.25
N LYS A 174 -16.79 0.24 9.78
CA LYS A 174 -16.45 1.05 10.94
C LYS A 174 -16.50 0.18 12.21
N ARG A 175 -15.64 0.49 13.17
CA ARG A 175 -15.62 -0.16 14.49
C ARG A 175 -16.66 0.43 15.41
#